data_ebd3dc16e64710e7d7230b428ca1c303
#
_entry.id   ebd3dc16e64710e7d7230b428ca1c303
#
_cell.length_a   1.000
_cell.length_b   1.000
_cell.length_c   1.000
_cell.angle_alpha   90.00
_cell.angle_beta   90.00
_cell.angle_gamma   90.00
#
_symmetry.space_group_name_H-M   'P 1'
#
loop_
_entity.id
_entity.type
_entity.pdbx_description
1 polymer ?
#
loop_
_entity_poly.entity_id
_entity_poly.type
_entity_poly.pdbx_seq_one_letter_code
_entity_poly.pdbx_strand_id
1 'polypeptide(L)'
;MNPVRETIAAVATAQGRGGVGIVRVSGPLSARIAEAISGRVPKPRFAHYGPFLDGAGQTLDQGIALYFPGPNSFTGEDVFELQGHGGPVVLDLLLRRCMELGARQARPGEFSERAFLNDKLDLAQAEAIADLIEASSEQAARNALRSLQGEFSRRVHGLTEKLIELRIYVEAAIDFPEEEIDFLADGHVLGLLDGVRDNLSTVMREAGQGALLRDGMTVVIAGRPNAGKSSLLNALAGREAAIVTEIAGTTRDVLREHIHIDGMPLHVVDTAGLRDTDDHVEKIGVERALKAIGEADRVLLVVDATAPEAADPFALWPEFLEEKPDPAKVTLIRNKADLSGEAIGLEISDDGHATLSLSARSGEGLELLREHLKACMGFEQTSESSFSARRRHLEALRQAGAFLDHGRSQLTLAGAGELLAEDLRQAQQALGEITGAFSSDDLLGRIFSSFCIGK
;
A
#
# COMPACT_ATOMS: atom_id res chain seq x y z
N MET A 1 -3.59 4.01 -35.70
CA MET A 1 -4.16 2.66 -35.81
C MET A 1 -4.29 2.14 -34.39
N ASN A 2 -5.51 1.93 -33.88
CA ASN A 2 -5.67 1.25 -32.60
C ASN A 2 -5.07 -0.16 -32.77
N PRO A 3 -4.11 -0.58 -31.93
CA PRO A 3 -3.64 -1.96 -31.97
C PRO A 3 -4.85 -2.87 -31.76
N VAL A 4 -4.98 -3.93 -32.59
CA VAL A 4 -6.02 -4.94 -32.39
C VAL A 4 -5.86 -5.44 -30.99
N ARG A 5 -6.78 -5.05 -30.07
CA ARG A 5 -6.70 -5.45 -28.68
C ARG A 5 -6.96 -6.94 -28.61
N GLU A 6 -5.98 -7.68 -28.13
CA GLU A 6 -6.10 -9.11 -27.93
C GLU A 6 -7.11 -9.42 -26.84
N THR A 7 -7.86 -10.51 -26.97
CA THR A 7 -8.71 -11.01 -25.90
C THR A 7 -7.84 -11.73 -24.86
N ILE A 8 -8.05 -11.41 -23.60
CA ILE A 8 -7.33 -12.00 -22.47
C ILE A 8 -8.24 -12.85 -21.60
N ALA A 9 -7.67 -13.88 -20.97
CA ALA A 9 -8.37 -14.71 -20.00
C ALA A 9 -7.47 -15.02 -18.81
N ALA A 10 -8.06 -15.11 -17.61
CA ALA A 10 -7.39 -15.57 -16.41
C ALA A 10 -8.37 -16.10 -15.36
N VAL A 11 -7.85 -16.87 -14.41
CA VAL A 11 -8.55 -17.18 -13.16
C VAL A 11 -8.58 -15.93 -12.29
N ALA A 12 -9.79 -15.47 -11.94
CA ALA A 12 -10.01 -14.21 -11.20
C ALA A 12 -10.24 -14.43 -9.69
N THR A 13 -10.32 -15.68 -9.22
CA THR A 13 -10.41 -16.04 -7.80
C THR A 13 -9.05 -16.39 -7.23
N ALA A 14 -8.90 -16.32 -5.89
CA ALA A 14 -7.68 -16.71 -5.21
C ALA A 14 -7.28 -18.17 -5.57
N GLN A 15 -5.99 -18.45 -5.56
CA GLN A 15 -5.46 -19.79 -5.79
C GLN A 15 -5.82 -20.72 -4.62
N GLY A 16 -6.14 -21.97 -4.92
CA GLY A 16 -6.46 -22.96 -3.90
C GLY A 16 -7.73 -23.75 -4.26
N ARG A 17 -8.29 -24.44 -3.26
CA ARG A 17 -9.54 -25.20 -3.43
C ARG A 17 -10.69 -24.42 -2.80
N GLY A 18 -11.68 -24.07 -3.58
CA GLY A 18 -12.87 -23.37 -3.13
C GLY A 18 -14.15 -23.98 -3.70
N GLY A 19 -15.29 -23.64 -3.15
CA GLY A 19 -16.60 -24.07 -3.68
C GLY A 19 -16.90 -23.43 -5.04
N VAL A 20 -16.39 -22.21 -5.28
CA VAL A 20 -16.57 -21.47 -6.54
C VAL A 20 -15.22 -20.96 -7.03
N GLY A 21 -15.02 -21.04 -8.35
CA GLY A 21 -13.90 -20.42 -9.05
C GLY A 21 -14.38 -19.67 -10.28
N ILE A 22 -13.72 -18.58 -10.62
CA ILE A 22 -14.11 -17.69 -11.71
C ILE A 22 -12.97 -17.63 -12.74
N VAL A 23 -13.29 -17.93 -14.00
CA VAL A 23 -12.45 -17.58 -15.15
C VAL A 23 -13.07 -16.35 -15.81
N ARG A 24 -12.28 -15.29 -15.96
CA ARG A 24 -12.68 -14.04 -16.60
C ARG A 24 -12.02 -13.88 -17.95
N VAL A 25 -12.79 -13.44 -18.94
CA VAL A 25 -12.36 -13.14 -20.29
C VAL A 25 -12.68 -11.68 -20.59
N SER A 26 -11.77 -10.93 -21.21
CA SER A 26 -12.00 -9.53 -21.63
C SER A 26 -11.44 -9.31 -23.03
N GLY A 27 -12.22 -8.66 -23.89
CA GLY A 27 -11.81 -8.27 -25.23
C GLY A 27 -12.79 -8.68 -26.32
N PRO A 28 -12.43 -8.46 -27.61
CA PRO A 28 -13.35 -8.58 -28.74
C PRO A 28 -13.88 -9.99 -29.00
N LEU A 29 -13.21 -11.03 -28.52
CA LEU A 29 -13.68 -12.42 -28.69
C LEU A 29 -14.59 -12.90 -27.56
N SER A 30 -14.87 -12.09 -26.54
CA SER A 30 -15.62 -12.51 -25.34
C SER A 30 -17.00 -13.10 -25.66
N ALA A 31 -17.76 -12.49 -26.58
CA ALA A 31 -19.06 -13.00 -26.99
C ALA A 31 -18.96 -14.36 -27.71
N ARG A 32 -17.97 -14.50 -28.61
CA ARG A 32 -17.73 -15.78 -29.35
C ARG A 32 -17.29 -16.89 -28.39
N ILE A 33 -16.44 -16.57 -27.44
CA ILE A 33 -15.97 -17.52 -26.40
C ILE A 33 -17.17 -17.94 -25.52
N ALA A 34 -18.02 -16.98 -25.14
CA ALA A 34 -19.23 -17.25 -24.37
C ALA A 34 -20.15 -18.22 -25.11
N GLU A 35 -20.43 -17.99 -26.42
CA GLU A 35 -21.26 -18.87 -27.25
C GLU A 35 -20.69 -20.28 -27.37
N ALA A 36 -19.36 -20.37 -27.60
CA ALA A 36 -18.70 -21.67 -27.80
C ALA A 36 -18.63 -22.50 -26.49
N ILE A 37 -18.55 -21.88 -25.32
CA ILE A 37 -18.42 -22.61 -24.05
C ILE A 37 -19.78 -22.84 -23.39
N SER A 38 -20.71 -21.89 -23.42
CA SER A 38 -22.01 -22.02 -22.73
C SER A 38 -23.19 -22.28 -23.68
N GLY A 39 -22.92 -22.54 -24.99
CA GLY A 39 -23.92 -22.83 -26.01
C GLY A 39 -24.71 -21.61 -26.47
N ARG A 40 -24.51 -20.44 -25.87
CA ARG A 40 -25.11 -19.15 -26.20
C ARG A 40 -24.33 -17.99 -25.60
N VAL A 41 -24.51 -16.78 -26.10
CA VAL A 41 -24.13 -15.58 -25.37
C VAL A 41 -25.18 -15.32 -24.29
N PRO A 42 -24.84 -15.31 -22.98
CA PRO A 42 -25.79 -15.00 -21.92
C PRO A 42 -26.41 -13.61 -22.12
N LYS A 43 -27.69 -13.46 -21.73
CA LYS A 43 -28.31 -12.12 -21.70
C LYS A 43 -27.47 -11.20 -20.79
N PRO A 44 -27.14 -9.97 -21.26
CA PRO A 44 -26.28 -9.08 -20.49
C PRO A 44 -26.70 -8.91 -19.02
N ARG A 45 -25.78 -9.18 -18.10
CA ARG A 45 -25.94 -9.09 -16.63
C ARG A 45 -27.00 -10.03 -16.01
N PHE A 46 -27.41 -11.06 -16.75
CA PHE A 46 -28.25 -12.12 -16.21
C PHE A 46 -27.42 -13.40 -16.01
N ALA A 47 -27.57 -13.98 -14.83
CA ALA A 47 -26.96 -15.28 -14.53
C ALA A 47 -27.58 -16.36 -15.39
N HIS A 48 -26.76 -17.07 -16.15
CA HIS A 48 -27.15 -18.23 -16.93
C HIS A 48 -26.51 -19.47 -16.36
N TYR A 49 -27.29 -20.35 -15.75
CA TYR A 49 -26.80 -21.66 -15.29
C TYR A 49 -26.85 -22.67 -16.42
N GLY A 50 -25.75 -23.40 -16.61
CA GLY A 50 -25.66 -24.41 -17.65
C GLY A 50 -24.29 -25.11 -17.68
N PRO A 51 -24.11 -26.07 -18.62
CA PRO A 51 -22.84 -26.73 -18.84
C PRO A 51 -21.83 -25.80 -19.51
N PHE A 52 -20.55 -25.99 -19.17
CA PHE A 52 -19.41 -25.45 -19.88
C PHE A 52 -18.80 -26.54 -20.77
N LEU A 53 -18.69 -26.28 -22.07
CA LEU A 53 -18.41 -27.27 -23.09
C LEU A 53 -16.97 -27.20 -23.62
N ASP A 54 -16.35 -28.33 -23.83
CA ASP A 54 -15.11 -28.46 -24.57
C ASP A 54 -15.30 -28.34 -26.08
N GLY A 55 -14.22 -28.60 -26.86
CA GLY A 55 -14.25 -28.58 -28.33
C GLY A 55 -15.03 -29.72 -28.99
N ALA A 56 -15.28 -30.78 -28.26
CA ALA A 56 -16.07 -31.96 -28.70
C ALA A 56 -17.54 -31.91 -28.24
N GLY A 57 -17.94 -30.82 -27.52
CA GLY A 57 -19.26 -30.68 -26.95
C GLY A 57 -19.48 -31.44 -25.64
N GLN A 58 -18.40 -31.96 -25.02
CA GLN A 58 -18.47 -32.62 -23.73
C GLN A 58 -18.45 -31.59 -22.60
N THR A 59 -19.14 -31.87 -21.51
CA THR A 59 -19.22 -31.00 -20.35
C THR A 59 -17.91 -31.04 -19.54
N LEU A 60 -17.21 -29.90 -19.42
CA LEU A 60 -16.05 -29.71 -18.57
C LEU A 60 -16.48 -29.47 -17.13
N ASP A 61 -17.52 -28.63 -16.93
CA ASP A 61 -18.09 -28.28 -15.65
C ASP A 61 -19.52 -27.72 -15.85
N GLN A 62 -20.22 -27.44 -14.76
CA GLN A 62 -21.53 -26.77 -14.76
C GLN A 62 -21.49 -25.60 -13.78
N GLY A 63 -22.05 -24.47 -14.19
CA GLY A 63 -21.99 -23.28 -13.35
C GLY A 63 -22.76 -22.09 -13.94
N ILE A 64 -22.43 -20.93 -13.48
CA ILE A 64 -23.04 -19.67 -13.89
C ILE A 64 -22.14 -18.97 -14.91
N ALA A 65 -22.71 -18.60 -16.05
CA ALA A 65 -22.10 -17.76 -17.05
C ALA A 65 -22.71 -16.36 -16.97
N LEU A 66 -21.84 -15.32 -16.98
CA LEU A 66 -22.21 -13.91 -16.97
C LEU A 66 -21.54 -13.19 -18.14
N TYR A 67 -22.30 -12.31 -18.81
CA TYR A 67 -21.79 -11.48 -19.90
C TYR A 67 -22.05 -10.00 -19.64
N PHE A 68 -21.01 -9.19 -19.81
CA PHE A 68 -21.03 -7.74 -19.60
C PHE A 68 -20.54 -7.06 -20.88
N PRO A 69 -21.44 -6.53 -21.72
CA PRO A 69 -21.03 -5.80 -22.92
C PRO A 69 -20.36 -4.47 -22.56
N GLY A 70 -19.33 -4.12 -23.30
CA GLY A 70 -18.71 -2.80 -23.23
C GLY A 70 -19.68 -1.69 -23.65
N PRO A 71 -19.48 -0.45 -23.18
CA PRO A 71 -18.46 0.00 -22.22
C PRO A 71 -18.83 -0.26 -20.75
N ASN A 72 -19.97 -0.89 -20.48
CA ASN A 72 -20.51 -1.05 -19.13
C ASN A 72 -20.04 -2.36 -18.48
N SER A 73 -18.73 -2.58 -18.46
CA SER A 73 -18.03 -3.71 -17.83
C SER A 73 -16.89 -3.19 -16.95
N PHE A 74 -16.18 -4.07 -16.27
CA PHE A 74 -15.03 -3.71 -15.44
C PHE A 74 -13.90 -3.07 -16.27
N THR A 75 -13.53 -3.70 -17.39
CA THR A 75 -12.43 -3.22 -18.26
C THR A 75 -12.87 -2.17 -19.28
N GLY A 76 -14.18 -1.91 -19.41
CA GLY A 76 -14.73 -1.11 -20.52
C GLY A 76 -14.86 -1.87 -21.85
N GLU A 77 -14.33 -3.10 -21.92
CA GLU A 77 -14.46 -4.01 -23.05
C GLU A 77 -15.62 -5.01 -22.82
N ASP A 78 -15.91 -5.88 -23.80
CA ASP A 78 -16.77 -7.02 -23.56
C ASP A 78 -16.12 -7.97 -22.56
N VAL A 79 -16.82 -8.31 -21.48
CA VAL A 79 -16.35 -9.21 -20.42
C VAL A 79 -17.28 -10.42 -20.30
N PHE A 80 -16.67 -11.59 -20.21
CA PHE A 80 -17.38 -12.84 -19.97
C PHE A 80 -16.78 -13.55 -18.75
N GLU A 81 -17.64 -14.05 -17.86
CA GLU A 81 -17.22 -14.78 -16.67
C GLU A 81 -17.87 -16.16 -16.63
N LEU A 82 -17.04 -17.16 -16.35
CA LEU A 82 -17.40 -18.55 -16.05
C LEU A 82 -17.22 -18.77 -14.56
N GLN A 83 -18.31 -18.96 -13.83
CA GLN A 83 -18.31 -19.23 -12.40
C GLN A 83 -18.66 -20.69 -12.17
N GLY A 84 -17.64 -21.54 -12.16
CA GLY A 84 -17.71 -22.99 -11.96
C GLY A 84 -17.21 -23.43 -10.59
N HIS A 85 -16.89 -24.74 -10.46
CA HIS A 85 -16.27 -25.26 -9.24
C HIS A 85 -14.82 -24.79 -9.11
N GLY A 86 -14.42 -24.39 -7.90
CA GLY A 86 -13.12 -23.76 -7.60
C GLY A 86 -11.96 -24.76 -7.44
N GLY A 87 -12.02 -25.89 -8.11
CA GLY A 87 -10.91 -26.84 -8.18
C GLY A 87 -9.84 -26.39 -9.19
N PRO A 88 -8.53 -26.41 -8.86
CA PRO A 88 -7.47 -25.92 -9.75
C PRO A 88 -7.49 -26.60 -11.14
N VAL A 89 -7.78 -27.90 -11.19
CA VAL A 89 -7.85 -28.64 -12.45
C VAL A 89 -9.03 -28.19 -13.32
N VAL A 90 -10.19 -27.94 -12.70
CA VAL A 90 -11.39 -27.47 -13.42
C VAL A 90 -11.14 -26.07 -13.99
N LEU A 91 -10.59 -25.18 -13.19
CA LEU A 91 -10.25 -23.81 -13.64
C LEU A 91 -9.19 -23.80 -14.74
N ASP A 92 -8.19 -24.69 -14.69
CA ASP A 92 -7.19 -24.85 -15.76
C ASP A 92 -7.84 -25.35 -17.08
N LEU A 93 -8.76 -26.32 -16.99
CA LEU A 93 -9.50 -26.79 -18.16
C LEU A 93 -10.33 -25.67 -18.81
N LEU A 94 -11.06 -24.89 -18.02
CA LEU A 94 -11.84 -23.75 -18.50
C LEU A 94 -10.95 -22.66 -19.11
N LEU A 95 -9.84 -22.33 -18.46
CA LEU A 95 -8.88 -21.34 -18.96
C LEU A 95 -8.25 -21.80 -20.28
N ARG A 96 -7.81 -23.06 -20.35
CA ARG A 96 -7.27 -23.66 -21.58
C ARG A 96 -8.28 -23.62 -22.71
N ARG A 97 -9.57 -23.90 -22.43
CA ARG A 97 -10.63 -23.80 -23.44
C ARG A 97 -10.79 -22.38 -23.97
N CYS A 98 -10.69 -21.36 -23.11
CA CYS A 98 -10.68 -19.96 -23.56
C CYS A 98 -9.49 -19.65 -24.49
N MET A 99 -8.29 -20.19 -24.18
CA MET A 99 -7.09 -20.02 -25.02
C MET A 99 -7.21 -20.72 -26.38
N GLU A 100 -7.79 -21.92 -26.42
CA GLU A 100 -8.09 -22.62 -27.69
C GLU A 100 -9.01 -21.81 -28.60
N LEU A 101 -9.89 -20.99 -28.04
CA LEU A 101 -10.83 -20.12 -28.76
C LEU A 101 -10.22 -18.78 -29.15
N GLY A 102 -8.92 -18.57 -28.87
CA GLY A 102 -8.15 -17.40 -29.31
C GLY A 102 -7.90 -16.33 -28.25
N ALA A 103 -8.25 -16.56 -26.98
CA ALA A 103 -7.76 -15.72 -25.90
C ALA A 103 -6.30 -16.04 -25.60
N ARG A 104 -5.54 -15.07 -25.09
CA ARG A 104 -4.26 -15.34 -24.42
C ARG A 104 -4.39 -15.19 -22.92
N GLN A 105 -3.45 -15.75 -22.20
CA GLN A 105 -3.38 -15.56 -20.76
C GLN A 105 -3.09 -14.08 -20.43
N ALA A 106 -3.82 -13.52 -19.46
CA ALA A 106 -3.62 -12.17 -18.98
C ALA A 106 -2.29 -12.05 -18.24
N ARG A 107 -1.64 -10.90 -18.40
CA ARG A 107 -0.51 -10.48 -17.55
C ARG A 107 -1.01 -10.12 -16.14
N PRO A 108 -0.14 -10.07 -15.12
CA PRO A 108 -0.48 -9.50 -13.82
C PRO A 108 -1.11 -8.10 -13.99
N GLY A 109 -2.23 -7.83 -13.29
CA GLY A 109 -2.92 -6.54 -13.31
C GLY A 109 -3.56 -6.11 -14.63
N GLU A 110 -3.54 -6.93 -15.69
CA GLU A 110 -3.94 -6.48 -17.02
C GLU A 110 -5.42 -6.09 -17.14
N PHE A 111 -6.31 -6.68 -16.36
CA PHE A 111 -7.71 -6.24 -16.34
C PHE A 111 -7.86 -4.83 -15.75
N SER A 112 -7.15 -4.51 -14.67
CA SER A 112 -7.13 -3.18 -14.05
C SER A 112 -6.41 -2.17 -14.93
N GLU A 113 -5.32 -2.56 -15.60
CA GLU A 113 -4.63 -1.74 -16.62
C GLU A 113 -5.60 -1.35 -17.75
N ARG A 114 -6.38 -2.29 -18.27
CA ARG A 114 -7.39 -2.01 -19.30
C ARG A 114 -8.52 -1.13 -18.80
N ALA A 115 -8.95 -1.31 -17.54
CA ALA A 115 -9.93 -0.43 -16.92
C ALA A 115 -9.41 1.00 -16.83
N PHE A 116 -8.15 1.21 -16.45
CA PHE A 116 -7.49 2.51 -16.47
C PHE A 116 -7.39 3.09 -17.88
N LEU A 117 -6.88 2.33 -18.86
CA LEU A 117 -6.73 2.77 -20.25
C LEU A 117 -8.08 3.06 -20.97
N ASN A 118 -9.18 2.56 -20.45
CA ASN A 118 -10.54 2.80 -20.93
C ASN A 118 -11.32 3.79 -20.06
N ASP A 119 -10.64 4.61 -19.24
CA ASP A 119 -11.22 5.65 -18.39
C ASP A 119 -12.32 5.15 -17.45
N LYS A 120 -12.23 3.87 -17.01
CA LYS A 120 -13.16 3.30 -16.01
C LYS A 120 -12.72 3.63 -14.60
N LEU A 121 -11.42 3.72 -14.39
CA LEU A 121 -10.74 4.02 -13.13
C LEU A 121 -9.55 4.91 -13.44
N ASP A 122 -9.20 5.79 -12.53
CA ASP A 122 -7.89 6.43 -12.53
C ASP A 122 -6.83 5.50 -11.89
N LEU A 123 -5.56 5.93 -11.92
CA LEU A 123 -4.47 5.09 -11.45
C LEU A 123 -4.52 4.84 -9.93
N ALA A 124 -4.91 5.85 -9.13
CA ALA A 124 -5.07 5.70 -7.69
C ALA A 124 -6.22 4.75 -7.33
N GLN A 125 -7.33 4.80 -8.08
CA GLN A 125 -8.45 3.85 -7.93
C GLN A 125 -8.05 2.43 -8.34
N ALA A 126 -7.27 2.27 -9.42
CA ALA A 126 -6.78 0.97 -9.85
C ALA A 126 -5.88 0.34 -8.76
N GLU A 127 -4.98 1.11 -8.17
CA GLU A 127 -4.13 0.67 -7.05
C GLU A 127 -4.94 0.32 -5.80
N ALA A 128 -6.03 1.04 -5.54
CA ALA A 128 -6.90 0.77 -4.40
C ALA A 128 -7.59 -0.61 -4.47
N ILE A 129 -7.75 -1.20 -5.66
CA ILE A 129 -8.23 -2.58 -5.81
C ILE A 129 -7.25 -3.56 -5.18
N ALA A 130 -5.95 -3.42 -5.45
CA ALA A 130 -4.93 -4.26 -4.85
C ALA A 130 -4.87 -4.04 -3.33
N ASP A 131 -4.90 -2.78 -2.88
CA ASP A 131 -4.89 -2.43 -1.45
C ASP A 131 -6.10 -3.04 -0.70
N LEU A 132 -7.29 -3.05 -1.32
CA LEU A 132 -8.49 -3.64 -0.73
C LEU A 132 -8.38 -5.15 -0.56
N ILE A 133 -7.73 -5.82 -1.50
CA ILE A 133 -7.55 -7.28 -1.50
C ILE A 133 -6.48 -7.71 -0.51
N GLU A 134 -5.43 -6.90 -0.37
CA GLU A 134 -4.29 -7.14 0.52
C GLU A 134 -4.52 -6.59 1.93
N ALA A 135 -5.63 -5.89 2.16
CA ALA A 135 -5.93 -5.25 3.44
C ALA A 135 -5.87 -6.26 4.61
N SER A 136 -5.02 -5.96 5.57
CA SER A 136 -4.81 -6.79 6.76
C SER A 136 -5.69 -6.38 7.95
N SER A 137 -6.32 -5.18 7.91
CA SER A 137 -7.20 -4.68 8.95
C SER A 137 -8.51 -4.13 8.39
N GLU A 138 -9.55 -4.05 9.23
CA GLU A 138 -10.84 -3.45 8.85
C GLU A 138 -10.67 -2.00 8.39
N GLN A 139 -9.83 -1.23 9.10
CA GLN A 139 -9.59 0.16 8.77
C GLN A 139 -8.85 0.31 7.42
N ALA A 140 -7.84 -0.54 7.15
CA ALA A 140 -7.15 -0.57 5.87
C ALA A 140 -8.13 -0.90 4.72
N ALA A 141 -9.00 -1.90 4.91
CA ALA A 141 -10.02 -2.25 3.92
C ALA A 141 -11.01 -1.10 3.66
N ARG A 142 -11.48 -0.42 4.71
CA ARG A 142 -12.37 0.74 4.57
C ARG A 142 -11.71 1.90 3.83
N ASN A 143 -10.43 2.17 4.11
CA ASN A 143 -9.67 3.23 3.45
C ASN A 143 -9.42 2.90 1.97
N ALA A 144 -9.06 1.65 1.66
CA ALA A 144 -8.91 1.19 0.29
C ALA A 144 -10.24 1.29 -0.49
N LEU A 145 -11.36 0.93 0.13
CA LEU A 145 -12.68 1.09 -0.48
C LEU A 145 -13.00 2.55 -0.78
N ARG A 146 -12.70 3.48 0.12
CA ARG A 146 -12.89 4.93 -0.11
C ARG A 146 -12.01 5.44 -1.24
N SER A 147 -10.75 4.99 -1.33
CA SER A 147 -9.86 5.31 -2.46
C SER A 147 -10.41 4.76 -3.77
N LEU A 148 -10.92 3.53 -3.79
CA LEU A 148 -11.58 2.95 -4.96
C LEU A 148 -12.83 3.74 -5.37
N GLN A 149 -13.58 4.31 -4.41
CA GLN A 149 -14.72 5.20 -4.66
C GLN A 149 -14.29 6.61 -5.10
N GLY A 150 -12.98 6.87 -5.25
CA GLY A 150 -12.42 8.10 -5.77
C GLY A 150 -12.24 9.22 -4.74
N GLU A 151 -12.26 8.94 -3.42
CA GLU A 151 -12.08 9.99 -2.41
C GLU A 151 -10.71 10.65 -2.54
N PHE A 152 -9.64 9.86 -2.64
CA PHE A 152 -8.30 10.38 -2.82
C PHE A 152 -8.15 11.15 -4.13
N SER A 153 -8.66 10.60 -5.23
CA SER A 153 -8.63 11.24 -6.54
C SER A 153 -9.34 12.59 -6.52
N ARG A 154 -10.49 12.70 -5.85
CA ARG A 154 -11.20 13.97 -5.68
C ARG A 154 -10.39 15.02 -4.92
N ARG A 155 -9.64 14.61 -3.87
CA ARG A 155 -8.74 15.51 -3.13
C ARG A 155 -7.61 16.03 -4.03
N VAL A 156 -6.98 15.13 -4.80
CA VAL A 156 -5.90 15.49 -5.73
C VAL A 156 -6.42 16.39 -6.85
N HIS A 157 -7.56 16.07 -7.47
CA HIS A 157 -8.17 16.90 -8.50
C HIS A 157 -8.52 18.29 -7.96
N GLY A 158 -9.15 18.39 -6.79
CA GLY A 158 -9.48 19.70 -6.19
C GLY A 158 -8.24 20.56 -5.90
N LEU A 159 -7.10 19.92 -5.55
CA LEU A 159 -5.82 20.61 -5.41
C LEU A 159 -5.28 21.07 -6.77
N THR A 160 -5.35 20.19 -7.78
CA THR A 160 -4.88 20.48 -9.16
C THR A 160 -5.69 21.61 -9.79
N GLU A 161 -7.00 21.66 -9.62
CA GLU A 161 -7.85 22.74 -10.13
C GLU A 161 -7.44 24.10 -9.54
N LYS A 162 -7.26 24.19 -8.23
CA LYS A 162 -6.79 25.43 -7.58
C LYS A 162 -5.40 25.87 -8.10
N LEU A 163 -4.54 24.89 -8.36
CA LEU A 163 -3.21 25.14 -8.93
C LEU A 163 -3.31 25.66 -10.36
N ILE A 164 -4.21 25.11 -11.17
CA ILE A 164 -4.49 25.59 -12.55
C ILE A 164 -5.05 27.00 -12.51
N GLU A 165 -6.01 27.30 -11.63
CA GLU A 165 -6.57 28.65 -11.46
C GLU A 165 -5.46 29.67 -11.13
N LEU A 166 -4.60 29.33 -10.16
CA LEU A 166 -3.45 30.16 -9.82
C LEU A 166 -2.50 30.36 -11.00
N ARG A 167 -2.19 29.29 -11.74
CA ARG A 167 -1.28 29.34 -12.89
C ARG A 167 -1.84 30.23 -14.00
N ILE A 168 -3.13 30.09 -14.34
CA ILE A 168 -3.79 30.93 -15.34
C ILE A 168 -3.68 32.41 -14.94
N TYR A 169 -3.91 32.72 -13.65
CA TYR A 169 -3.81 34.09 -13.14
C TYR A 169 -2.38 34.64 -13.26
N VAL A 170 -1.37 33.86 -12.91
CA VAL A 170 0.05 34.26 -13.01
C VAL A 170 0.48 34.44 -14.48
N GLU A 171 0.12 33.49 -15.36
CA GLU A 171 0.42 33.58 -16.80
C GLU A 171 -0.26 34.82 -17.42
N ALA A 172 -1.51 35.11 -17.08
CA ALA A 172 -2.20 36.30 -17.53
C ALA A 172 -1.51 37.60 -17.04
N ALA A 173 -1.03 37.63 -15.80
CA ALA A 173 -0.31 38.78 -15.26
C ALA A 173 1.04 39.00 -15.93
N ILE A 174 1.68 37.97 -16.45
CA ILE A 174 2.94 38.05 -17.22
C ILE A 174 2.67 38.55 -18.65
N ASP A 175 1.59 38.08 -19.28
CA ASP A 175 1.27 38.39 -20.69
C ASP A 175 0.74 39.82 -20.88
N PHE A 176 0.17 40.45 -19.84
CA PHE A 176 -0.42 41.78 -19.88
C PHE A 176 0.26 42.75 -18.89
N PRO A 177 1.56 43.08 -19.08
CA PRO A 177 2.32 43.92 -18.15
C PRO A 177 1.94 45.41 -18.21
N GLU A 178 1.14 45.85 -19.22
CA GLU A 178 0.75 47.23 -19.42
C GLU A 178 -0.48 47.68 -18.60
N GLU A 179 -1.09 46.78 -17.82
CA GLU A 179 -2.19 47.15 -16.92
C GLU A 179 -1.65 47.95 -15.72
N GLU A 180 -2.42 48.97 -15.26
CA GLU A 180 -2.01 49.89 -14.18
C GLU A 180 -1.84 49.20 -12.81
N ILE A 181 -2.17 47.92 -12.69
CA ILE A 181 -2.09 47.14 -11.49
C ILE A 181 -0.97 46.07 -11.64
N ASP A 182 0.03 46.14 -10.79
CA ASP A 182 1.01 45.05 -10.66
C ASP A 182 0.37 43.87 -9.93
N PHE A 183 -0.27 42.99 -10.71
CA PHE A 183 -0.97 41.81 -10.22
C PHE A 183 -0.09 40.83 -9.42
N LEU A 184 1.24 40.91 -9.60
CA LEU A 184 2.19 40.08 -8.87
C LEU A 184 2.56 40.69 -7.51
N ALA A 185 2.50 42.02 -7.40
CA ALA A 185 2.90 42.76 -6.19
C ALA A 185 1.71 43.00 -5.20
N ASP A 186 0.48 42.89 -5.62
CA ASP A 186 -0.72 43.21 -4.80
C ASP A 186 -0.98 42.25 -3.63
N GLY A 187 -0.20 41.18 -3.48
CA GLY A 187 -0.35 40.14 -2.45
C GLY A 187 -1.42 39.10 -2.75
N HIS A 188 -2.23 39.26 -3.80
CA HIS A 188 -3.28 38.33 -4.16
C HIS A 188 -2.73 36.96 -4.62
N VAL A 189 -1.70 36.98 -5.49
CA VAL A 189 -1.00 35.75 -5.93
C VAL A 189 -0.40 35.00 -4.77
N LEU A 190 0.22 35.70 -3.82
CA LEU A 190 0.77 35.08 -2.61
C LEU A 190 -0.33 34.44 -1.76
N GLY A 191 -1.48 35.11 -1.60
CA GLY A 191 -2.61 34.56 -0.86
C GLY A 191 -3.18 33.31 -1.50
N LEU A 192 -3.33 33.28 -2.84
CA LEU A 192 -3.75 32.08 -3.57
C LEU A 192 -2.74 30.94 -3.44
N LEU A 193 -1.44 31.26 -3.58
CA LEU A 193 -0.35 30.29 -3.45
C LEU A 193 -0.30 29.68 -2.05
N ASP A 194 -0.39 30.50 -1.00
CA ASP A 194 -0.44 30.02 0.37
C ASP A 194 -1.68 29.15 0.62
N GLY A 195 -2.84 29.49 0.05
CA GLY A 195 -4.04 28.67 0.11
C GLY A 195 -3.88 27.30 -0.60
N VAL A 196 -3.15 27.22 -1.72
CA VAL A 196 -2.81 25.95 -2.38
C VAL A 196 -1.88 25.11 -1.50
N ARG A 197 -0.86 25.73 -0.90
CA ARG A 197 0.11 25.07 0.00
C ARG A 197 -0.57 24.49 1.26
N ASP A 198 -1.50 25.23 1.87
CA ASP A 198 -2.26 24.75 3.04
C ASP A 198 -3.13 23.55 2.68
N ASN A 199 -3.79 23.57 1.52
CA ASN A 199 -4.54 22.42 1.03
C ASN A 199 -3.63 21.22 0.76
N LEU A 200 -2.47 21.43 0.12
CA LEU A 200 -1.48 20.37 -0.13
C LEU A 200 -1.00 19.73 1.18
N SER A 201 -0.67 20.55 2.19
CA SER A 201 -0.23 20.05 3.52
C SER A 201 -1.31 19.20 4.19
N THR A 202 -2.58 19.58 4.03
CA THR A 202 -3.72 18.81 4.56
C THR A 202 -3.84 17.45 3.84
N VAL A 203 -3.81 17.45 2.50
CA VAL A 203 -3.87 16.20 1.70
C VAL A 203 -2.67 15.30 2.01
N MET A 204 -1.47 15.87 2.15
CA MET A 204 -0.26 15.12 2.46
C MET A 204 -0.32 14.47 3.85
N ARG A 205 -0.87 15.15 4.86
CA ARG A 205 -1.09 14.58 6.20
C ARG A 205 -2.09 13.43 6.15
N GLU A 206 -3.24 13.62 5.49
CA GLU A 206 -4.27 12.57 5.33
C GLU A 206 -3.70 11.36 4.55
N ALA A 207 -2.95 11.60 3.47
CA ALA A 207 -2.29 10.55 2.69
C ALA A 207 -1.22 9.81 3.50
N GLY A 208 -0.48 10.52 4.36
CA GLY A 208 0.49 9.92 5.28
C GLY A 208 -0.16 8.93 6.24
N GLN A 209 -1.28 9.32 6.87
CA GLN A 209 -2.05 8.41 7.73
C GLN A 209 -2.60 7.21 6.96
N GLY A 210 -3.09 7.41 5.73
CA GLY A 210 -3.55 6.33 4.87
C GLY A 210 -2.45 5.34 4.48
N ALA A 211 -1.24 5.83 4.22
CA ALA A 211 -0.09 4.99 3.91
C ALA A 211 0.36 4.17 5.14
N LEU A 212 0.33 4.74 6.33
CA LEU A 212 0.63 4.02 7.57
C LEU A 212 -0.34 2.88 7.84
N LEU A 213 -1.64 3.11 7.62
CA LEU A 213 -2.67 2.07 7.79
C LEU A 213 -2.58 0.97 6.73
N ARG A 214 -2.02 1.28 5.55
CA ARG A 214 -1.80 0.32 4.48
C ARG A 214 -0.51 -0.47 4.68
N ASP A 215 0.62 0.22 4.82
CA ASP A 215 1.95 -0.38 4.84
C ASP A 215 2.31 -0.94 6.22
N GLY A 216 1.71 -0.38 7.28
CA GLY A 216 2.03 -0.74 8.66
C GLY A 216 3.42 -0.28 9.07
N MET A 217 3.88 -0.80 10.21
CA MET A 217 5.19 -0.56 10.79
C MET A 217 5.98 -1.87 10.86
N THR A 218 7.21 -1.86 10.37
CA THR A 218 8.13 -2.99 10.55
C THR A 218 8.92 -2.82 11.84
N VAL A 219 8.72 -3.75 12.78
CA VAL A 219 9.38 -3.75 14.09
C VAL A 219 10.26 -4.98 14.23
N VAL A 220 11.52 -4.78 14.52
CA VAL A 220 12.44 -5.87 14.87
C VAL A 220 12.56 -5.98 16.38
N ILE A 221 12.33 -7.19 16.92
CA ILE A 221 12.58 -7.49 18.34
C ILE A 221 13.94 -8.14 18.47
N ALA A 222 14.87 -7.43 19.10
CA ALA A 222 16.24 -7.87 19.34
C ALA A 222 16.55 -8.01 20.83
N GLY A 223 17.57 -8.78 21.19
CA GLY A 223 18.01 -8.95 22.59
C GLY A 223 18.52 -10.35 22.87
N ARG A 224 19.19 -10.52 24.02
CA ARG A 224 19.76 -11.82 24.45
C ARG A 224 18.73 -12.93 24.63
N PRO A 225 19.13 -14.21 24.57
CA PRO A 225 18.26 -15.31 24.98
C PRO A 225 17.68 -15.06 26.38
N ASN A 226 16.43 -15.47 26.60
CA ASN A 226 15.70 -15.33 27.87
C ASN A 226 15.40 -13.88 28.34
N ALA A 227 15.68 -12.85 27.55
CA ALA A 227 15.26 -11.48 27.86
C ALA A 227 13.72 -11.29 27.83
N GLY A 228 12.99 -12.28 27.26
CA GLY A 228 11.54 -12.26 27.19
C GLY A 228 10.95 -11.77 25.87
N LYS A 229 11.70 -11.86 24.75
CA LYS A 229 11.27 -11.45 23.41
C LYS A 229 9.96 -12.13 22.99
N SER A 230 9.91 -13.45 23.04
CA SER A 230 8.70 -14.21 22.68
C SER A 230 7.52 -13.94 23.63
N SER A 231 7.80 -13.65 24.92
CA SER A 231 6.76 -13.24 25.85
C SER A 231 6.20 -11.87 25.50
N LEU A 232 7.06 -10.94 25.08
CA LEU A 232 6.66 -9.61 24.63
C LEU A 232 5.84 -9.69 23.34
N LEU A 233 6.27 -10.50 22.37
CA LEU A 233 5.56 -10.73 21.13
C LEU A 233 4.16 -11.30 21.40
N ASN A 234 4.06 -12.38 22.19
CA ASN A 234 2.79 -12.97 22.58
C ASN A 234 1.88 -12.00 23.33
N ALA A 235 2.44 -11.14 24.18
CA ALA A 235 1.69 -10.13 24.91
C ALA A 235 1.17 -8.99 24.01
N LEU A 236 1.92 -8.62 23.00
CA LEU A 236 1.46 -7.68 21.96
C LEU A 236 0.38 -8.29 21.07
N ALA A 237 0.54 -9.57 20.66
CA ALA A 237 -0.42 -10.31 19.83
C ALA A 237 -1.71 -10.69 20.59
N GLY A 238 -1.64 -10.94 21.91
CA GLY A 238 -2.68 -11.60 22.68
C GLY A 238 -4.01 -10.87 22.92
N ARG A 239 -4.18 -9.62 22.47
CA ARG A 239 -5.45 -8.87 22.54
C ARG A 239 -6.11 -8.60 21.19
N GLU A 240 -5.35 -8.62 20.10
CA GLU A 240 -5.83 -8.31 18.75
C GLU A 240 -5.18 -9.21 17.70
N ALA A 241 -5.09 -10.53 17.99
CA ALA A 241 -4.59 -11.47 16.99
C ALA A 241 -5.45 -11.37 15.72
N ALA A 242 -4.93 -10.66 14.73
CA ALA A 242 -5.48 -10.72 13.40
C ALA A 242 -5.37 -12.14 12.86
N ILE A 243 -6.31 -12.49 12.03
CA ILE A 243 -6.35 -13.73 11.28
C ILE A 243 -4.97 -13.94 10.65
N VAL A 244 -4.18 -14.86 11.24
CA VAL A 244 -2.93 -15.32 10.64
C VAL A 244 -3.33 -15.99 9.33
N THR A 245 -3.25 -15.27 8.24
CA THR A 245 -3.32 -15.88 6.92
C THR A 245 -1.95 -16.48 6.66
N GLU A 246 -1.82 -17.79 6.89
CA GLU A 246 -0.74 -18.56 6.29
C GLU A 246 -0.84 -18.40 4.77
N ILE A 247 -0.06 -17.51 4.20
CA ILE A 247 0.14 -17.48 2.74
C ILE A 247 0.98 -18.71 2.43
N ALA A 248 0.31 -19.77 1.99
CA ALA A 248 0.95 -21.00 1.55
C ALA A 248 1.90 -20.68 0.39
N GLY A 249 3.22 -20.76 0.64
CA GLY A 249 4.24 -20.58 -0.39
C GLY A 249 5.56 -19.94 0.05
N THR A 250 5.66 -19.40 1.28
CA THR A 250 6.84 -18.68 1.75
C THR A 250 7.60 -19.41 2.87
N THR A 251 7.82 -20.72 2.75
CA THR A 251 8.48 -21.57 3.76
C THR A 251 9.99 -21.31 3.92
N ARG A 252 10.53 -20.19 3.45
CA ARG A 252 11.97 -19.84 3.58
C ARG A 252 12.25 -18.42 4.06
N ASP A 253 11.21 -17.61 4.33
CA ASP A 253 11.38 -16.24 4.80
C ASP A 253 11.29 -16.17 6.33
N VAL A 254 12.00 -15.18 6.89
CA VAL A 254 12.00 -14.82 8.31
C VAL A 254 10.58 -14.84 8.86
N LEU A 255 10.37 -15.50 10.01
CA LEU A 255 9.04 -15.51 10.68
C LEU A 255 8.59 -14.08 10.91
N ARG A 256 7.64 -13.61 10.11
CA ARG A 256 6.98 -12.32 10.27
C ARG A 256 5.62 -12.59 10.89
N GLU A 257 5.41 -12.11 12.11
CA GLU A 257 4.09 -12.10 12.71
C GLU A 257 3.41 -10.78 12.37
N HIS A 258 2.15 -10.85 11.95
CA HIS A 258 1.32 -9.69 11.67
C HIS A 258 0.38 -9.48 12.84
N ILE A 259 0.56 -8.39 13.57
CA ILE A 259 -0.33 -7.96 14.65
C ILE A 259 -0.89 -6.58 14.31
N HIS A 260 -1.95 -6.16 15.00
CA HIS A 260 -2.53 -4.83 14.83
C HIS A 260 -2.50 -4.07 16.15
N ILE A 261 -2.22 -2.78 16.08
CA ILE A 261 -2.35 -1.85 17.20
C ILE A 261 -3.35 -0.77 16.76
N ASP A 262 -4.58 -0.81 17.31
CA ASP A 262 -5.66 0.11 16.96
C ASP A 262 -5.92 0.22 15.44
N GLY A 263 -5.84 -0.90 14.74
CA GLY A 263 -6.02 -0.97 13.29
C GLY A 263 -4.77 -0.68 12.45
N MET A 264 -3.67 -0.20 13.04
CA MET A 264 -2.37 -0.05 12.38
C MET A 264 -1.67 -1.41 12.29
N PRO A 265 -1.31 -1.92 11.10
CA PRO A 265 -0.58 -3.17 10.96
C PRO A 265 0.84 -3.04 11.53
N LEU A 266 1.27 -4.07 12.25
CA LEU A 266 2.62 -4.18 12.79
C LEU A 266 3.25 -5.48 12.27
N HIS A 267 4.32 -5.36 11.52
CA HIS A 267 5.10 -6.47 10.98
C HIS A 267 6.26 -6.77 11.92
N VAL A 268 6.10 -7.77 12.78
CA VAL A 268 7.13 -8.09 13.77
C VAL A 268 8.08 -9.15 13.22
N VAL A 269 9.37 -8.82 13.26
CA VAL A 269 10.47 -9.72 12.89
C VAL A 269 11.17 -10.17 14.16
N ASP A 270 11.03 -11.47 14.53
CA ASP A 270 11.73 -12.03 15.69
C ASP A 270 13.12 -12.55 15.29
N THR A 271 14.17 -11.95 15.89
CA THR A 271 15.55 -12.39 15.67
C THR A 271 15.93 -13.65 16.46
N ALA A 272 15.09 -14.14 17.39
CA ALA A 272 15.38 -15.34 18.19
C ALA A 272 15.32 -16.63 17.37
N GLY A 273 14.42 -16.70 16.37
CA GLY A 273 14.28 -17.87 15.49
C GLY A 273 15.41 -18.03 14.47
N LEU A 274 16.36 -17.09 14.41
CA LEU A 274 17.49 -17.11 13.47
C LEU A 274 18.72 -17.82 14.01
N ARG A 275 18.72 -18.31 15.26
CA ARG A 275 19.88 -18.89 15.96
C ARG A 275 19.92 -20.41 16.08
N ASP A 276 18.87 -21.14 15.72
CA ASP A 276 18.85 -22.59 15.94
C ASP A 276 19.20 -23.36 14.67
N THR A 277 20.47 -23.42 14.28
CA THR A 277 21.08 -24.59 13.61
C THR A 277 22.54 -24.34 13.22
N ASP A 278 23.37 -25.41 13.29
CA ASP A 278 24.80 -25.56 13.04
C ASP A 278 25.56 -24.60 12.09
N ASP A 279 26.68 -24.05 12.58
CA ASP A 279 27.91 -23.42 11.99
C ASP A 279 27.87 -22.64 10.66
N HIS A 280 27.20 -23.09 9.63
CA HIS A 280 27.09 -22.38 8.34
C HIS A 280 25.76 -21.57 8.20
N VAL A 281 24.74 -21.98 8.92
CA VAL A 281 23.41 -21.35 8.96
C VAL A 281 23.41 -20.15 9.91
N GLU A 282 24.31 -20.13 10.89
CA GLU A 282 24.47 -19.05 11.86
C GLU A 282 24.88 -17.72 11.19
N LYS A 283 25.83 -17.74 10.23
CA LYS A 283 26.24 -16.55 9.48
C LYS A 283 25.11 -15.98 8.61
N ILE A 284 24.35 -16.84 7.96
CA ILE A 284 23.20 -16.42 7.13
C ILE A 284 22.08 -15.84 8.02
N GLY A 285 21.88 -16.40 9.22
CA GLY A 285 20.94 -15.89 10.20
C GLY A 285 21.30 -14.48 10.70
N VAL A 286 22.57 -14.26 11.01
CA VAL A 286 23.10 -12.95 11.44
C VAL A 286 22.97 -11.91 10.33
N GLU A 287 23.38 -12.22 9.09
CA GLU A 287 23.24 -11.31 7.95
C GLU A 287 21.77 -10.90 7.70
N ARG A 288 20.84 -11.86 7.81
CA ARG A 288 19.39 -11.58 7.68
C ARG A 288 18.86 -10.71 8.82
N ALA A 289 19.33 -10.95 10.04
CA ALA A 289 18.96 -10.13 11.19
C ALA A 289 19.47 -8.69 11.03
N LEU A 290 20.72 -8.51 10.60
CA LEU A 290 21.33 -7.21 10.33
C LEU A 290 20.58 -6.46 9.23
N LYS A 291 20.23 -7.15 8.14
CA LYS A 291 19.42 -6.57 7.06
C LYS A 291 18.03 -6.15 7.55
N ALA A 292 17.36 -7.01 8.33
CA ALA A 292 16.04 -6.69 8.89
C ALA A 292 16.09 -5.48 9.83
N ILE A 293 17.14 -5.36 10.65
CA ILE A 293 17.36 -4.22 11.55
C ILE A 293 17.60 -2.92 10.74
N GLY A 294 18.39 -2.99 9.66
CA GLY A 294 18.62 -1.83 8.78
C GLY A 294 17.37 -1.34 8.06
N GLU A 295 16.49 -2.26 7.69
CA GLU A 295 15.23 -1.97 6.98
C GLU A 295 14.06 -1.64 7.93
N ALA A 296 14.19 -1.89 9.25
CA ALA A 296 13.13 -1.67 10.23
C ALA A 296 12.80 -0.19 10.43
N ASP A 297 11.52 0.09 10.66
CA ASP A 297 11.06 1.41 11.11
C ASP A 297 11.38 1.65 12.58
N ARG A 298 11.38 0.55 13.38
CA ARG A 298 11.71 0.57 14.82
C ARG A 298 12.38 -0.72 15.25
N VAL A 299 13.36 -0.61 16.15
CA VAL A 299 14.02 -1.75 16.79
C VAL A 299 13.69 -1.73 18.28
N LEU A 300 13.09 -2.80 18.81
CA LEU A 300 12.86 -3.01 20.23
C LEU A 300 14.01 -3.85 20.79
N LEU A 301 14.94 -3.21 21.50
CA LEU A 301 16.02 -3.90 22.20
C LEU A 301 15.54 -4.37 23.57
N VAL A 302 15.24 -5.67 23.70
CA VAL A 302 14.70 -6.23 24.95
C VAL A 302 15.82 -6.71 25.83
N VAL A 303 15.86 -6.21 27.07
CA VAL A 303 16.80 -6.60 28.13
C VAL A 303 16.04 -7.11 29.35
N ASP A 304 16.63 -8.06 30.05
CA ASP A 304 16.15 -8.53 31.36
C ASP A 304 16.56 -7.50 32.42
N ALA A 305 15.62 -6.77 32.97
CA ALA A 305 15.87 -5.72 33.98
C ALA A 305 16.51 -6.26 35.29
N THR A 306 16.46 -7.59 35.51
CA THR A 306 17.09 -8.22 36.68
C THR A 306 18.55 -8.63 36.44
N ALA A 307 19.03 -8.53 35.18
CA ALA A 307 20.38 -8.96 34.83
C ALA A 307 21.39 -7.82 35.03
N PRO A 308 22.65 -8.13 35.40
CA PRO A 308 23.70 -7.11 35.56
C PRO A 308 23.94 -6.28 34.30
N GLU A 309 23.73 -6.87 33.13
CA GLU A 309 23.90 -6.24 31.82
C GLU A 309 22.85 -5.16 31.53
N ALA A 310 21.76 -5.13 32.30
CA ALA A 310 20.75 -4.06 32.20
C ALA A 310 21.30 -2.66 32.54
N ALA A 311 22.47 -2.57 33.18
CA ALA A 311 23.14 -1.31 33.48
C ALA A 311 23.72 -0.61 32.25
N ASP A 312 24.14 -1.39 31.21
CA ASP A 312 24.61 -0.87 29.93
C ASP A 312 24.09 -1.75 28.77
N PRO A 313 22.82 -1.56 28.39
CA PRO A 313 22.19 -2.36 27.36
C PRO A 313 22.82 -2.18 25.97
N PHE A 314 23.48 -1.05 25.72
CA PHE A 314 24.13 -0.78 24.44
C PHE A 314 25.52 -1.44 24.33
N ALA A 315 26.15 -1.80 25.46
CA ALA A 315 27.38 -2.62 25.46
C ALA A 315 27.12 -4.05 24.93
N LEU A 316 25.87 -4.50 24.95
CA LEU A 316 25.45 -5.79 24.41
C LEU A 316 25.29 -5.81 22.87
N TRP A 317 25.39 -4.65 22.25
CA TRP A 317 25.16 -4.44 20.82
C TRP A 317 26.35 -4.77 19.90
N PRO A 318 27.66 -4.75 20.36
CA PRO A 318 28.81 -4.91 19.49
C PRO A 318 28.87 -6.24 18.72
N GLU A 319 28.27 -7.30 19.26
CA GLU A 319 28.26 -8.61 18.60
C GLU A 319 27.29 -8.68 17.40
N PHE A 320 26.37 -7.69 17.27
CA PHE A 320 25.32 -7.70 16.28
C PHE A 320 25.44 -6.63 15.20
N LEU A 321 26.30 -5.60 15.38
CA LEU A 321 26.29 -4.45 14.49
C LEU A 321 27.73 -3.92 14.28
N GLU A 322 28.27 -4.14 13.09
CA GLU A 322 29.36 -3.30 12.55
C GLU A 322 28.84 -1.88 12.28
N GLU A 323 27.54 -1.71 12.00
CA GLU A 323 26.85 -0.42 11.86
C GLU A 323 25.73 -0.32 12.90
N LYS A 324 25.83 0.63 13.83
CA LYS A 324 24.76 0.91 14.81
C LYS A 324 23.55 1.48 14.07
N PRO A 325 22.33 0.97 14.32
CA PRO A 325 21.13 1.63 13.80
C PRO A 325 21.03 3.06 14.34
N ASP A 326 20.33 3.90 13.61
CA ASP A 326 20.01 5.25 14.05
C ASP A 326 19.40 5.16 15.48
N PRO A 327 20.02 5.82 16.47
CA PRO A 327 19.52 5.83 17.85
C PRO A 327 18.05 6.22 17.96
N ALA A 328 17.58 7.11 17.09
CA ALA A 328 16.19 7.52 17.04
C ALA A 328 15.23 6.38 16.66
N LYS A 329 15.73 5.31 16.02
CA LYS A 329 14.95 4.11 15.66
C LYS A 329 14.97 3.03 16.75
N VAL A 330 15.75 3.18 17.82
CA VAL A 330 15.87 2.17 18.86
C VAL A 330 15.03 2.55 20.07
N THR A 331 14.23 1.58 20.56
CA THR A 331 13.55 1.66 21.85
C THR A 331 14.10 0.56 22.75
N LEU A 332 14.68 0.94 23.88
CA LEU A 332 15.13 0.01 24.91
C LEU A 332 13.94 -0.48 25.72
N ILE A 333 13.71 -1.77 25.76
CA ILE A 333 12.65 -2.40 26.57
C ILE A 333 13.28 -3.09 27.76
N ARG A 334 13.13 -2.51 28.95
CA ARG A 334 13.51 -3.11 30.24
C ARG A 334 12.39 -4.01 30.70
N ASN A 335 12.48 -5.28 30.34
CA ASN A 335 11.45 -6.27 30.64
C ASN A 335 11.64 -6.93 32.00
N LYS A 336 10.61 -7.54 32.54
CA LYS A 336 10.54 -8.20 33.86
C LYS A 336 10.56 -7.20 35.03
N ALA A 337 9.96 -6.03 34.84
CA ALA A 337 9.83 -5.04 35.88
C ALA A 337 9.10 -5.56 37.13
N ASP A 338 8.24 -6.58 36.97
CA ASP A 338 7.60 -7.33 38.06
C ASP A 338 8.61 -8.07 38.99
N LEU A 339 9.82 -8.35 38.49
CA LEU A 339 10.88 -9.01 39.25
C LEU A 339 11.98 -8.03 39.70
N SER A 340 12.30 -7.01 38.89
CA SER A 340 13.34 -6.02 39.25
C SER A 340 12.85 -4.97 40.25
N GLY A 341 11.52 -4.77 40.31
CA GLY A 341 10.94 -3.71 41.14
C GLY A 341 11.06 -2.31 40.53
N GLU A 342 11.46 -2.19 39.28
CA GLU A 342 11.49 -0.93 38.55
C GLU A 342 10.08 -0.39 38.31
N ALA A 343 9.94 0.94 38.37
CA ALA A 343 8.68 1.60 38.03
C ALA A 343 8.36 1.42 36.54
N ILE A 344 7.11 1.06 36.23
CA ILE A 344 6.60 1.04 34.86
C ILE A 344 6.57 2.48 34.32
N GLY A 345 7.15 2.71 33.14
CA GLY A 345 7.19 4.06 32.55
C GLY A 345 7.95 4.09 31.23
N LEU A 346 7.73 5.18 30.50
CA LEU A 346 8.48 5.57 29.31
C LEU A 346 9.32 6.81 29.64
N GLU A 347 10.60 6.71 29.43
CA GLU A 347 11.55 7.81 29.56
C GLU A 347 12.20 8.08 28.20
N ILE A 348 12.34 9.34 27.85
CA ILE A 348 13.04 9.76 26.63
C ILE A 348 14.22 10.60 27.10
N SER A 349 15.44 10.14 26.80
CA SER A 349 16.67 10.87 27.16
C SER A 349 16.85 12.11 26.26
N ASP A 350 17.72 13.02 26.67
CA ASP A 350 18.07 14.23 25.91
C ASP A 350 18.63 13.89 24.51
N ASP A 351 19.24 12.72 24.36
CA ASP A 351 19.78 12.19 23.09
C ASP A 351 18.69 11.54 22.21
N GLY A 352 17.42 11.59 22.62
CA GLY A 352 16.29 11.04 21.89
C GLY A 352 16.10 9.51 22.02
N HIS A 353 16.85 8.84 22.89
CA HIS A 353 16.67 7.42 23.20
C HIS A 353 15.43 7.19 24.05
N ALA A 354 14.53 6.35 23.59
CA ALA A 354 13.36 5.92 24.35
C ALA A 354 13.69 4.66 25.17
N THR A 355 13.47 4.70 26.46
CA THR A 355 13.56 3.56 27.38
C THR A 355 12.20 3.31 28.02
N LEU A 356 11.70 2.09 27.91
CA LEU A 356 10.40 1.70 28.43
C LEU A 356 10.56 0.49 29.36
N SER A 357 10.19 0.67 30.63
CA SER A 357 10.14 -0.38 31.64
C SER A 357 8.76 -1.02 31.67
N LEU A 358 8.70 -2.36 31.49
CA LEU A 358 7.45 -3.12 31.44
C LEU A 358 7.61 -4.55 31.96
N SER A 359 6.49 -5.23 32.17
CA SER A 359 6.43 -6.68 32.37
C SER A 359 5.59 -7.33 31.27
N ALA A 360 6.22 -8.04 30.34
CA ALA A 360 5.53 -8.80 29.30
C ALA A 360 4.68 -9.94 29.89
N ARG A 361 5.01 -10.39 31.11
CA ARG A 361 4.29 -11.49 31.81
C ARG A 361 2.98 -11.01 32.45
N SER A 362 3.01 -9.89 33.18
CA SER A 362 1.82 -9.31 33.82
C SER A 362 0.97 -8.46 32.89
N GLY A 363 1.56 -7.98 31.79
CA GLY A 363 0.93 -7.05 30.85
C GLY A 363 1.08 -5.59 31.24
N GLU A 364 1.73 -5.30 32.38
CA GLU A 364 1.96 -3.91 32.82
C GLU A 364 2.96 -3.19 31.90
N GLY A 365 2.61 -1.98 31.47
CA GLY A 365 3.41 -1.18 30.56
C GLY A 365 3.22 -1.49 29.06
N LEU A 366 2.45 -2.51 28.69
CA LEU A 366 2.20 -2.81 27.27
C LEU A 366 1.42 -1.71 26.56
N GLU A 367 0.50 -1.05 27.26
CA GLU A 367 -0.24 0.08 26.67
C GLU A 367 0.67 1.27 26.38
N LEU A 368 1.63 1.54 27.25
CA LEU A 368 2.65 2.57 27.00
C LEU A 368 3.51 2.22 25.77
N LEU A 369 3.82 0.93 25.57
CA LEU A 369 4.54 0.50 24.37
C LEU A 369 3.71 0.70 23.10
N ARG A 370 2.41 0.39 23.13
CA ARG A 370 1.51 0.61 21.99
C ARG A 370 1.41 2.09 21.63
N GLU A 371 1.16 2.95 22.62
CA GLU A 371 1.11 4.41 22.42
C GLU A 371 2.46 4.94 21.88
N HIS A 372 3.57 4.44 22.42
CA HIS A 372 4.89 4.83 21.96
C HIS A 372 5.12 4.42 20.48
N LEU A 373 4.76 3.22 20.08
CA LEU A 373 4.88 2.77 18.70
C LEU A 373 4.01 3.58 17.75
N LYS A 374 2.76 3.90 18.14
CA LYS A 374 1.89 4.82 17.38
C LYS A 374 2.52 6.21 17.23
N ALA A 375 3.04 6.76 18.32
CA ALA A 375 3.68 8.09 18.32
C ALA A 375 4.93 8.12 17.43
N CYS A 376 5.76 7.05 17.42
CA CYS A 376 6.94 6.94 16.58
C CYS A 376 6.63 7.02 15.07
N MET A 377 5.46 6.55 14.67
CA MET A 377 4.99 6.61 13.28
C MET A 377 4.18 7.86 12.96
N GLY A 378 3.90 8.71 13.96
CA GLY A 378 2.99 9.84 13.81
C GLY A 378 1.56 9.39 13.52
N PHE A 379 1.17 8.20 14.02
CA PHE A 379 -0.18 7.67 13.84
C PHE A 379 -1.15 8.44 14.73
N GLU A 380 -2.11 9.11 14.10
CA GLU A 380 -3.21 9.79 14.76
C GLU A 380 -4.50 9.00 14.55
N GLN A 381 -5.20 8.69 15.62
CA GLN A 381 -6.52 8.06 15.56
C GLN A 381 -7.57 9.06 15.06
N THR A 382 -7.53 9.39 13.76
CA THR A 382 -8.53 10.27 13.13
C THR A 382 -9.67 9.43 12.57
N SER A 383 -10.87 9.62 13.11
CA SER A 383 -12.02 8.75 12.94
C SER A 383 -12.79 8.88 11.61
N GLU A 384 -12.55 9.85 10.73
CA GLU A 384 -13.58 10.09 9.72
C GLU A 384 -13.19 10.33 8.26
N SER A 385 -11.93 10.51 7.87
CA SER A 385 -11.63 10.87 6.46
C SER A 385 -10.35 10.32 5.85
N SER A 386 -9.88 9.17 6.29
CA SER A 386 -8.67 8.59 5.70
C SER A 386 -9.02 7.75 4.45
N PHE A 387 -8.16 7.84 3.46
CA PHE A 387 -8.13 7.03 2.24
C PHE A 387 -6.80 6.28 2.19
N SER A 388 -6.70 5.21 1.40
CA SER A 388 -5.42 4.53 1.17
C SER A 388 -4.54 5.39 0.28
N ALA A 389 -3.25 5.49 0.64
CA ALA A 389 -2.22 6.12 -0.19
C ALA A 389 -0.96 5.25 -0.22
N ARG A 390 -0.14 5.46 -1.24
CA ARG A 390 1.11 4.73 -1.44
C ARG A 390 2.31 5.67 -1.36
N ARG A 391 3.50 5.12 -1.12
CA ARG A 391 4.75 5.89 -1.04
C ARG A 391 4.97 6.80 -2.26
N ARG A 392 4.63 6.32 -3.49
CA ARG A 392 4.73 7.15 -4.70
C ARG A 392 3.81 8.38 -4.65
N HIS A 393 2.61 8.26 -4.05
CA HIS A 393 1.68 9.37 -3.88
C HIS A 393 2.26 10.43 -2.93
N LEU A 394 2.83 9.98 -1.80
CA LEU A 394 3.49 10.88 -0.84
C LEU A 394 4.70 11.58 -1.48
N GLU A 395 5.45 10.88 -2.33
CA GLU A 395 6.57 11.46 -3.05
C GLU A 395 6.11 12.52 -4.06
N ALA A 396 5.06 12.24 -4.84
CA ALA A 396 4.47 13.20 -5.78
C ALA A 396 3.91 14.45 -5.06
N LEU A 397 3.21 14.26 -3.93
CA LEU A 397 2.73 15.38 -3.10
C LEU A 397 3.90 16.20 -2.53
N ARG A 398 4.98 15.55 -2.09
CA ARG A 398 6.18 16.22 -1.57
C ARG A 398 6.91 17.01 -2.63
N GLN A 399 7.05 16.45 -3.84
CA GLN A 399 7.65 17.14 -5.01
C GLN A 399 6.81 18.36 -5.40
N ALA A 400 5.48 18.22 -5.47
CA ALA A 400 4.60 19.36 -5.71
C ALA A 400 4.80 20.45 -4.65
N GLY A 401 4.91 20.10 -3.37
CA GLY A 401 5.19 21.03 -2.28
C GLY A 401 6.52 21.76 -2.46
N ALA A 402 7.58 21.06 -2.84
CA ALA A 402 8.89 21.64 -3.06
C ALA A 402 8.87 22.69 -4.21
N PHE A 403 8.14 22.41 -5.29
CA PHE A 403 7.96 23.39 -6.38
C PHE A 403 7.17 24.61 -5.91
N LEU A 404 6.08 24.43 -5.13
CA LEU A 404 5.33 25.57 -4.59
C LEU A 404 6.16 26.44 -3.64
N ASP A 405 6.99 25.83 -2.79
CA ASP A 405 7.91 26.54 -1.89
C ASP A 405 8.99 27.29 -2.66
N HIS A 406 9.55 26.68 -3.70
CA HIS A 406 10.52 27.31 -4.59
C HIS A 406 9.90 28.49 -5.34
N GLY A 407 8.74 28.31 -5.96
CA GLY A 407 8.02 29.37 -6.66
C GLY A 407 7.64 30.54 -5.75
N ARG A 408 7.22 30.24 -4.52
CA ARG A 408 6.98 31.28 -3.50
C ARG A 408 8.23 32.09 -3.22
N SER A 409 9.37 31.43 -3.06
CA SER A 409 10.65 32.09 -2.83
C SER A 409 11.08 32.96 -4.02
N GLN A 410 10.90 32.48 -5.26
CA GLN A 410 11.21 33.24 -6.46
C GLN A 410 10.33 34.50 -6.58
N LEU A 411 9.04 34.40 -6.27
CA LEU A 411 8.15 35.55 -6.28
C LEU A 411 8.51 36.56 -5.22
N THR A 412 8.77 36.11 -3.97
CA THR A 412 9.01 37.01 -2.82
C THR A 412 10.38 37.67 -2.85
N LEU A 413 11.43 36.98 -3.34
CA LEU A 413 12.81 37.48 -3.32
C LEU A 413 13.21 38.23 -4.62
N ALA A 414 12.70 37.75 -5.76
CA ALA A 414 13.11 38.25 -7.06
C ALA A 414 11.98 38.89 -7.88
N GLY A 415 10.71 38.83 -7.43
CA GLY A 415 9.56 39.26 -8.23
C GLY A 415 9.40 38.50 -9.54
N ALA A 416 9.97 37.26 -9.61
CA ALA A 416 10.10 36.48 -10.84
C ALA A 416 8.83 35.67 -11.11
N GLY A 417 7.81 36.31 -11.70
CA GLY A 417 6.54 35.65 -12.06
C GLY A 417 6.69 34.50 -13.06
N GLU A 418 7.60 34.62 -14.03
CA GLU A 418 7.88 33.56 -15.02
C GLU A 418 8.41 32.28 -14.37
N LEU A 419 9.30 32.40 -13.37
CA LEU A 419 9.82 31.27 -12.62
C LEU A 419 8.74 30.64 -11.77
N LEU A 420 7.86 31.44 -11.14
CA LEU A 420 6.68 30.93 -10.45
C LEU A 420 5.77 30.12 -11.39
N ALA A 421 5.49 30.63 -12.60
CA ALA A 421 4.65 29.93 -13.58
C ALA A 421 5.23 28.55 -13.95
N GLU A 422 6.54 28.43 -14.12
CA GLU A 422 7.20 27.16 -14.39
C GLU A 422 7.13 26.21 -13.17
N ASP A 423 7.36 26.71 -11.97
CA ASP A 423 7.23 25.90 -10.74
C ASP A 423 5.79 25.40 -10.55
N LEU A 424 4.77 26.23 -10.83
CA LEU A 424 3.35 25.81 -10.79
C LEU A 424 3.06 24.72 -11.82
N ARG A 425 3.66 24.80 -13.02
CA ARG A 425 3.55 23.78 -14.06
C ARG A 425 4.15 22.45 -13.60
N GLN A 426 5.33 22.49 -12.97
CA GLN A 426 6.00 21.29 -12.44
C GLN A 426 5.21 20.67 -11.28
N ALA A 427 4.66 21.48 -10.38
CA ALA A 427 3.79 21.03 -9.31
C ALA A 427 2.53 20.32 -9.85
N GLN A 428 1.90 20.89 -10.90
CA GLN A 428 0.75 20.28 -11.57
C GLN A 428 1.11 18.94 -12.19
N GLN A 429 2.27 18.82 -12.82
CA GLN A 429 2.75 17.57 -13.41
C GLN A 429 2.95 16.51 -12.35
N ALA A 430 3.60 16.83 -11.22
CA ALA A 430 3.80 15.91 -10.10
C ALA A 430 2.45 15.39 -9.52
N LEU A 431 1.47 16.29 -9.34
CA LEU A 431 0.13 15.87 -8.90
C LEU A 431 -0.58 14.96 -9.91
N GLY A 432 -0.40 15.24 -11.22
CA GLY A 432 -0.98 14.44 -12.29
C GLY A 432 -0.47 13.00 -12.36
N GLU A 433 0.74 12.73 -11.86
CA GLU A 433 1.29 11.38 -11.77
C GLU A 433 0.50 10.49 -10.79
N ILE A 434 -0.15 11.08 -9.78
CA ILE A 434 -0.95 10.35 -8.79
C ILE A 434 -2.14 9.65 -9.45
N THR A 435 -2.88 10.39 -10.27
CA THR A 435 -4.09 9.90 -10.95
C THR A 435 -3.82 9.29 -12.32
N GLY A 436 -2.59 9.43 -12.83
CA GLY A 436 -2.17 8.90 -14.13
C GLY A 436 -2.45 9.85 -15.31
N ALA A 437 -2.79 11.13 -15.04
CA ALA A 437 -2.94 12.14 -16.09
C ALA A 437 -1.63 12.38 -16.87
N PHE A 438 -0.50 12.23 -16.17
CA PHE A 438 0.85 12.29 -16.72
C PHE A 438 1.63 11.06 -16.22
N SER A 439 1.57 9.95 -16.93
CA SER A 439 2.30 8.73 -16.56
C SER A 439 3.10 8.21 -17.75
N SER A 440 4.30 7.68 -17.48
CA SER A 440 5.08 6.95 -18.46
C SER A 440 4.64 5.50 -18.54
N ASP A 441 4.81 4.85 -19.70
CA ASP A 441 4.53 3.42 -19.89
C ASP A 441 5.33 2.54 -18.90
N ASP A 442 6.56 2.94 -18.54
CA ASP A 442 7.39 2.23 -17.56
C ASP A 442 6.79 2.28 -16.15
N LEU A 443 6.20 3.41 -15.75
CA LEU A 443 5.53 3.54 -14.46
C LEU A 443 4.27 2.66 -14.40
N LEU A 444 3.45 2.69 -15.45
CA LEU A 444 2.27 1.83 -15.56
C LEU A 444 2.66 0.34 -15.51
N GLY A 445 3.69 -0.04 -16.27
CA GLY A 445 4.22 -1.40 -16.27
C GLY A 445 4.64 -1.87 -14.88
N ARG A 446 5.33 -1.05 -14.09
CA ARG A 446 5.74 -1.38 -12.71
C ARG A 446 4.56 -1.52 -11.77
N ILE A 447 3.59 -0.60 -11.82
CA ILE A 447 2.42 -0.64 -10.95
C ILE A 447 1.61 -1.91 -11.21
N PHE A 448 1.24 -2.18 -12.46
CA PHE A 448 0.38 -3.32 -12.78
C PHE A 448 1.10 -4.68 -12.68
N SER A 449 2.41 -4.74 -12.87
CA SER A 449 3.18 -5.99 -12.67
C SER A 449 3.18 -6.47 -11.21
N SER A 450 2.93 -5.61 -10.25
CA SER A 450 2.81 -5.96 -8.83
C SER A 450 1.45 -6.56 -8.46
N PHE A 451 0.46 -6.52 -9.36
CA PHE A 451 -0.88 -7.04 -9.11
C PHE A 451 -0.95 -8.55 -9.35
N CYS A 452 -1.95 -9.20 -8.77
CA CYS A 452 -2.22 -10.61 -9.05
C CYS A 452 -2.75 -10.80 -10.48
N ILE A 453 -2.46 -11.97 -11.10
CA ILE A 453 -3.05 -12.37 -12.37
C ILE A 453 -4.57 -12.54 -12.18
N GLY A 454 -5.35 -11.98 -13.10
CA GLY A 454 -6.82 -12.06 -13.05
C GLY A 454 -7.51 -10.80 -12.46
N LYS A 455 -6.70 -9.78 -12.12
CA LYS A 455 -7.16 -8.48 -11.60
C LYS A 455 -6.79 -7.34 -12.52
#